data_d1412a77bd5b7c3c538bb23f232e6c53
#
_entry.id   d1412a77bd5b7c3c538bb23f232e6c53
#
_cell.length_a   1.000
_cell.length_b   1.000
_cell.length_c   1.000
_cell.angle_alpha   90.00
_cell.angle_beta   90.00
_cell.angle_gamma   90.00
#
_symmetry.space_group_name_H-M   'P 1'
#
loop_
_entity.id
_entity.type
_entity.pdbx_description
1 polymer ?
#
loop_
_entity_poly.entity_id
_entity_poly.type
_entity_poly.pdbx_seq_one_letter_code
_entity_poly.pdbx_strand_id
1 'polypeptide(L)'
;MKPIWICLTRSLSAATLAAVLLLSALPAQAQGLSFPGPTVEAIKKRGYLVCGVDTGVPGFASQDNTGKWIGLDISYCRAIAAALNTDPEKIRYVPTTAAARFTILQSGEIDVLIRDSTLTFTRNNQLGLEEIAVNFYAGEGFLVNKKLGVSKIADLNGATICVVTGATLELNIADFARSHGTKIGTLLFDKPDEAVQAMEAGRCDGYTDDTGSLAGMRSTLKNPDDWVVLEGVISKEPMGLHARGGDPAWNRILFWVHNALLTAEEFGVTKANADQLKATSTDPFIRRLLGAEGGFGKLLGLDDDWALRAIKVGGNYGEIYDQYWGPKGLNLPRGLNSLWTKGGLQYALPFR
;
A
#
# COMPACT_ATOMS: atom_id res chain seq x y z
N MET A 1 71.90 52.07 -31.67
CA MET A 1 71.97 50.84 -30.90
C MET A 1 70.60 50.60 -30.32
N LYS A 2 69.84 49.66 -30.87
CA LYS A 2 68.54 49.24 -30.34
C LYS A 2 68.63 47.74 -29.98
N PRO A 3 68.24 47.27 -28.82
CA PRO A 3 68.24 45.86 -28.53
C PRO A 3 66.96 45.19 -29.03
N ILE A 4 67.16 44.04 -29.62
CA ILE A 4 66.14 43.07 -30.07
C ILE A 4 65.69 42.29 -28.87
N TRP A 5 64.41 42.33 -28.58
CA TRP A 5 63.76 41.43 -27.67
C TRP A 5 62.98 40.36 -28.44
N ILE A 6 63.43 39.13 -28.31
CA ILE A 6 62.84 37.93 -28.92
C ILE A 6 61.69 37.45 -28.07
N CYS A 7 60.54 37.34 -28.69
CA CYS A 7 59.36 36.68 -28.18
C CYS A 7 59.56 35.16 -28.04
N LEU A 8 59.61 34.65 -26.83
CA LEU A 8 59.59 33.19 -26.51
C LEU A 8 58.69 32.92 -25.35
N THR A 9 57.37 33.04 -25.55
CA THR A 9 56.39 32.53 -24.59
C THR A 9 55.01 32.36 -25.25
N ARG A 10 54.85 31.32 -26.06
CA ARG A 10 53.49 30.89 -26.49
C ARG A 10 53.42 29.43 -26.99
N SER A 11 53.94 28.51 -26.26
CA SER A 11 53.70 27.07 -26.62
C SER A 11 53.55 26.06 -25.51
N LEU A 12 53.29 26.50 -24.25
CA LEU A 12 53.07 25.57 -23.14
C LEU A 12 51.61 25.53 -22.60
N SER A 13 50.71 26.34 -23.14
CA SER A 13 49.36 26.45 -22.59
C SER A 13 48.28 25.55 -23.26
N ALA A 14 48.58 24.97 -24.42
CA ALA A 14 47.62 24.18 -25.17
C ALA A 14 47.61 22.66 -24.79
N ALA A 15 48.76 22.15 -24.33
CA ALA A 15 48.91 20.74 -24.01
C ALA A 15 48.30 20.38 -22.62
N THR A 16 48.26 21.32 -21.67
CA THR A 16 47.71 21.11 -20.34
C THR A 16 46.17 21.19 -20.28
N LEU A 17 45.51 21.94 -21.16
CA LEU A 17 44.03 21.96 -21.24
C LEU A 17 43.46 20.70 -21.88
N ALA A 18 44.16 20.03 -22.80
CA ALA A 18 43.69 18.80 -23.43
C ALA A 18 43.77 17.58 -22.49
N ALA A 19 44.68 17.57 -21.52
CA ALA A 19 44.83 16.49 -20.55
C ALA A 19 43.75 16.52 -19.44
N VAL A 20 43.19 17.69 -19.11
CA VAL A 20 42.15 17.85 -18.10
C VAL A 20 40.78 17.46 -18.64
N LEU A 21 40.53 17.57 -19.95
CA LEU A 21 39.24 17.18 -20.57
C LEU A 21 39.12 15.69 -20.85
N LEU A 22 40.21 14.92 -20.82
CA LEU A 22 40.19 13.47 -21.03
C LEU A 22 39.94 12.66 -19.72
N LEU A 23 40.05 13.29 -18.56
CA LEU A 23 39.75 12.60 -17.26
C LEU A 23 38.28 12.63 -16.82
N SER A 24 37.39 13.33 -17.53
CA SER A 24 36.00 13.46 -17.16
C SER A 24 35.04 12.54 -17.92
N ALA A 25 35.51 11.64 -18.76
CA ALA A 25 34.70 10.63 -19.43
C ALA A 25 34.90 9.24 -18.80
N LEU A 26 34.76 9.14 -17.48
CA LEU A 26 34.41 7.85 -16.90
C LEU A 26 32.98 7.55 -17.35
N PRO A 27 32.76 6.41 -18.07
CA PRO A 27 31.38 6.01 -18.35
C PRO A 27 30.68 5.92 -17.00
N ALA A 28 29.60 6.68 -16.82
CA ALA A 28 28.66 6.41 -15.75
C ALA A 28 28.16 4.98 -15.98
N GLN A 29 28.80 4.02 -15.34
CA GLN A 29 28.26 2.67 -15.26
C GLN A 29 26.91 2.84 -14.59
N ALA A 30 25.84 2.66 -15.36
CA ALA A 30 24.53 2.46 -14.80
C ALA A 30 24.68 1.31 -13.78
N GLN A 31 24.70 1.65 -12.48
CA GLN A 31 24.77 0.65 -11.45
C GLN A 31 23.50 -0.18 -11.61
N GLY A 32 23.64 -1.38 -12.17
CA GLY A 32 22.56 -2.33 -12.26
C GLY A 32 22.00 -2.54 -10.86
N LEU A 33 20.69 -2.76 -10.76
CA LEU A 33 20.07 -3.06 -9.47
C LEU A 33 20.79 -4.23 -8.81
N SER A 34 21.26 -4.00 -7.57
CA SER A 34 21.78 -5.08 -6.75
C SER A 34 20.62 -5.84 -6.14
N PHE A 35 20.53 -7.13 -6.44
CA PHE A 35 19.57 -8.05 -5.80
C PHE A 35 20.30 -9.13 -4.99
N PRO A 36 19.74 -9.54 -3.85
CA PRO A 36 18.63 -8.89 -3.14
C PRO A 36 19.08 -7.56 -2.52
N GLY A 37 18.20 -6.56 -2.44
CA GLY A 37 18.53 -5.27 -1.83
C GLY A 37 18.73 -5.36 -0.30
N PRO A 38 19.22 -4.27 0.32
CA PRO A 38 19.58 -4.25 1.75
C PRO A 38 18.42 -4.59 2.68
N THR A 39 17.17 -4.24 2.32
CA THR A 39 15.99 -4.60 3.13
C THR A 39 15.79 -6.10 3.15
N VAL A 40 15.88 -6.76 2.00
CA VAL A 40 15.73 -8.23 1.91
C VAL A 40 16.86 -8.94 2.68
N GLU A 41 18.09 -8.46 2.60
CA GLU A 41 19.22 -9.01 3.36
C GLU A 41 18.98 -8.89 4.87
N ALA A 42 18.49 -7.75 5.33
CA ALA A 42 18.14 -7.52 6.73
C ALA A 42 17.02 -8.48 7.20
N ILE A 43 15.96 -8.65 6.38
CA ILE A 43 14.86 -9.58 6.65
C ILE A 43 15.38 -11.01 6.75
N LYS A 44 16.18 -11.46 5.78
CA LYS A 44 16.76 -12.82 5.77
C LYS A 44 17.69 -13.07 6.96
N LYS A 45 18.53 -12.09 7.30
CA LYS A 45 19.42 -12.17 8.48
C LYS A 45 18.64 -12.25 9.79
N ARG A 46 17.55 -11.51 9.91
CA ARG A 46 16.67 -11.49 11.09
C ARG A 46 15.74 -12.71 11.15
N GLY A 47 15.39 -13.27 10.00
CA GLY A 47 14.53 -14.43 9.86
C GLY A 47 13.03 -14.15 9.83
N TYR A 48 12.59 -12.87 9.83
CA TYR A 48 11.19 -12.48 9.78
C TYR A 48 11.00 -11.08 9.18
N LEU A 49 9.79 -10.83 8.62
CA LEU A 49 9.34 -9.53 8.15
C LEU A 49 8.82 -8.68 9.31
N VAL A 50 9.07 -7.36 9.28
CA VAL A 50 8.42 -6.38 10.16
C VAL A 50 7.46 -5.55 9.34
N CYS A 51 6.16 -5.72 9.57
CA CYS A 51 5.10 -5.09 8.81
C CYS A 51 4.35 -4.06 9.67
N GLY A 52 4.33 -2.80 9.24
CA GLY A 52 3.49 -1.76 9.84
C GLY A 52 2.05 -1.93 9.39
N VAL A 53 1.12 -1.96 10.35
CA VAL A 53 -0.30 -2.22 10.11
C VAL A 53 -1.15 -1.22 10.89
N ASP A 54 -2.47 -1.22 10.66
CA ASP A 54 -3.40 -0.41 11.45
C ASP A 54 -3.51 -0.87 12.91
N THR A 55 -4.05 0.00 13.76
CA THR A 55 -4.25 -0.26 15.18
C THR A 55 -5.46 -1.16 15.46
N GLY A 56 -6.36 -1.35 14.48
CA GLY A 56 -7.51 -2.24 14.63
C GLY A 56 -8.72 -1.87 13.78
N VAL A 57 -8.59 -1.91 12.44
CA VAL A 57 -9.71 -1.73 11.50
C VAL A 57 -10.12 -3.08 10.91
N PRO A 58 -11.33 -3.61 11.24
CA PRO A 58 -11.81 -4.87 10.68
C PRO A 58 -11.84 -4.83 9.15
N GLY A 59 -11.38 -5.91 8.53
CA GLY A 59 -11.23 -6.03 7.08
C GLY A 59 -9.84 -5.68 6.59
N PHE A 60 -9.18 -4.64 7.10
CA PHE A 60 -7.79 -4.28 6.78
C PHE A 60 -6.79 -4.97 7.71
N ALA A 61 -6.78 -4.58 8.98
CA ALA A 61 -5.93 -5.18 10.01
C ALA A 61 -6.63 -5.14 11.36
N SER A 62 -6.93 -6.28 11.93
CA SER A 62 -7.49 -6.40 13.28
C SER A 62 -7.05 -7.73 13.91
N GLN A 63 -7.25 -7.87 15.21
CA GLN A 63 -7.03 -9.15 15.88
C GLN A 63 -8.35 -9.90 16.02
N ASP A 64 -8.32 -11.20 15.78
CA ASP A 64 -9.44 -12.08 16.08
C ASP A 64 -9.52 -12.39 17.60
N ASN A 65 -10.50 -13.18 18.00
CA ASN A 65 -10.74 -13.53 19.40
C ASN A 65 -9.59 -14.33 20.05
N THR A 66 -8.62 -14.80 19.26
CA THR A 66 -7.42 -15.51 19.73
C THR A 66 -6.20 -14.58 19.81
N GLY A 67 -6.34 -13.33 19.42
CA GLY A 67 -5.27 -12.36 19.31
C GLY A 67 -4.44 -12.48 18.02
N LYS A 68 -4.86 -13.32 17.07
CA LYS A 68 -4.20 -13.45 15.77
C LYS A 68 -4.58 -12.30 14.85
N TRP A 69 -3.58 -11.71 14.21
CA TRP A 69 -3.80 -10.68 13.20
C TRP A 69 -4.45 -11.26 11.93
N ILE A 70 -5.50 -10.60 11.47
CA ILE A 70 -6.27 -10.95 10.26
C ILE A 70 -6.61 -9.68 9.47
N GLY A 71 -6.88 -9.83 8.18
CA GLY A 71 -7.29 -8.75 7.28
C GLY A 71 -6.55 -8.79 5.95
N LEU A 72 -6.97 -7.92 5.04
CA LEU A 72 -6.38 -7.78 3.70
C LEU A 72 -4.90 -7.39 3.82
N ASP A 73 -4.58 -6.37 4.62
CA ASP A 73 -3.20 -5.87 4.79
C ASP A 73 -2.31 -6.94 5.43
N ILE A 74 -2.85 -7.68 6.39
CA ILE A 74 -2.18 -8.82 7.03
C ILE A 74 -1.88 -9.93 6.01
N SER A 75 -2.83 -10.21 5.10
CA SER A 75 -2.64 -11.20 4.04
C SER A 75 -1.53 -10.79 3.07
N TYR A 76 -1.41 -9.50 2.76
CA TYR A 76 -0.30 -8.98 1.97
C TYR A 76 1.05 -9.13 2.70
N CYS A 77 1.14 -8.78 4.00
CA CYS A 77 2.36 -9.01 4.79
C CYS A 77 2.77 -10.50 4.74
N ARG A 78 1.82 -11.42 4.88
CA ARG A 78 2.07 -12.87 4.82
C ARG A 78 2.51 -13.33 3.42
N ALA A 79 1.88 -12.81 2.36
CA ALA A 79 2.26 -13.12 0.98
C ALA A 79 3.69 -12.65 0.67
N ILE A 80 4.07 -11.45 1.15
CA ILE A 80 5.43 -10.91 1.01
C ILE A 80 6.44 -11.78 1.75
N ALA A 81 6.17 -12.13 3.01
CA ALA A 81 7.06 -13.00 3.79
C ALA A 81 7.26 -14.37 3.10
N ALA A 82 6.19 -14.97 2.59
CA ALA A 82 6.25 -16.23 1.84
C ALA A 82 7.03 -16.08 0.54
N ALA A 83 6.87 -14.99 -0.21
CA ALA A 83 7.64 -14.71 -1.42
C ALA A 83 9.15 -14.67 -1.14
N LEU A 84 9.56 -14.11 -0.01
CA LEU A 84 10.96 -14.05 0.44
C LEU A 84 11.50 -15.38 0.97
N ASN A 85 10.69 -16.44 1.00
CA ASN A 85 11.00 -17.72 1.62
C ASN A 85 11.32 -17.59 3.12
N THR A 86 10.61 -16.70 3.81
CA THR A 86 10.56 -16.62 5.27
C THR A 86 9.25 -17.20 5.78
N ASP A 87 9.18 -17.52 7.08
CA ASP A 87 7.99 -18.09 7.69
C ASP A 87 6.85 -17.05 7.75
N PRO A 88 5.73 -17.23 7.01
CA PRO A 88 4.63 -16.29 7.00
C PRO A 88 3.82 -16.23 8.31
N GLU A 89 4.08 -17.12 9.25
CA GLU A 89 3.51 -17.06 10.61
C GLU A 89 4.41 -16.32 11.60
N LYS A 90 5.69 -16.05 11.22
CA LYS A 90 6.66 -15.33 12.04
C LYS A 90 6.85 -13.90 11.55
N ILE A 91 5.79 -13.13 11.52
CA ILE A 91 5.83 -11.71 11.16
C ILE A 91 5.71 -10.89 12.46
N ARG A 92 6.55 -9.86 12.59
CA ARG A 92 6.34 -8.83 13.61
C ARG A 92 5.42 -7.77 13.03
N TYR A 93 4.17 -7.78 13.46
CA TYR A 93 3.24 -6.69 13.17
C TYR A 93 3.47 -5.53 14.12
N VAL A 94 3.57 -4.31 13.59
CA VAL A 94 3.75 -3.08 14.36
C VAL A 94 2.50 -2.20 14.11
N PRO A 95 1.56 -2.18 15.06
CA PRO A 95 0.42 -1.29 14.96
C PRO A 95 0.87 0.18 14.97
N THR A 96 0.42 0.96 14.00
CA THR A 96 0.79 2.37 13.85
C THR A 96 -0.44 3.26 13.80
N THR A 97 -0.39 4.40 14.49
CA THR A 97 -1.42 5.44 14.31
C THR A 97 -1.25 6.12 12.95
N ALA A 98 -2.31 6.77 12.47
CA ALA A 98 -2.23 7.52 11.21
C ALA A 98 -1.18 8.64 11.26
N ALA A 99 -0.98 9.28 12.41
CA ALA A 99 0.03 10.33 12.59
C ALA A 99 1.48 9.81 12.59
N ALA A 100 1.73 8.62 13.17
CA ALA A 100 3.08 8.12 13.38
C ALA A 100 3.61 7.21 12.26
N ARG A 101 2.73 6.61 11.44
CA ARG A 101 3.07 5.52 10.49
C ARG A 101 4.22 5.81 9.54
N PHE A 102 4.27 7.01 9.00
CA PHE A 102 5.31 7.37 8.02
C PHE A 102 6.66 7.63 8.69
N THR A 103 6.68 8.21 9.87
CA THR A 103 7.91 8.39 10.67
C THR A 103 8.50 7.03 11.08
N ILE A 104 7.65 6.08 11.48
CA ILE A 104 8.05 4.71 11.82
C ILE A 104 8.61 3.99 10.59
N LEU A 105 8.01 4.19 9.39
CA LEU A 105 8.55 3.64 8.14
C LEU A 105 9.91 4.28 7.80
N GLN A 106 10.02 5.61 7.88
CA GLN A 106 11.26 6.35 7.57
C GLN A 106 12.42 5.96 8.49
N SER A 107 12.15 5.75 9.79
CA SER A 107 13.18 5.35 10.77
C SER A 107 13.75 3.94 10.53
N GLY A 108 13.08 3.11 9.74
CA GLY A 108 13.47 1.72 9.50
C GLY A 108 13.01 0.75 10.58
N GLU A 109 12.13 1.17 11.48
CA GLU A 109 11.54 0.29 12.49
C GLU A 109 10.66 -0.80 11.85
N ILE A 110 10.05 -0.50 10.70
CA ILE A 110 9.30 -1.44 9.85
C ILE A 110 9.92 -1.54 8.46
N ASP A 111 9.80 -2.69 7.81
CA ASP A 111 10.31 -2.95 6.47
C ASP A 111 9.36 -2.44 5.38
N VAL A 112 8.07 -2.55 5.65
CA VAL A 112 6.96 -2.14 4.77
C VAL A 112 5.80 -1.65 5.61
N LEU A 113 5.06 -0.67 5.09
CA LEU A 113 3.80 -0.21 5.67
C LEU A 113 2.65 -0.63 4.76
N ILE A 114 1.75 -1.45 5.28
CA ILE A 114 0.51 -1.87 4.63
C ILE A 114 -0.60 -1.62 5.64
N ARG A 115 -1.23 -0.45 5.51
CA ARG A 115 -2.08 0.12 6.54
C ARG A 115 -3.08 1.09 5.91
N ASP A 116 -4.03 0.59 5.13
CA ASP A 116 -5.13 1.42 4.58
C ASP A 116 -4.73 2.90 4.30
N SER A 117 -3.49 3.12 3.89
CA SER A 117 -2.91 4.45 3.71
C SER A 117 -3.02 4.89 2.26
N THR A 118 -3.69 6.03 2.06
CA THR A 118 -3.91 6.63 0.75
C THR A 118 -2.60 7.07 0.11
N LEU A 119 -2.40 6.72 -1.15
CA LEU A 119 -1.33 7.22 -2.00
C LEU A 119 -1.68 8.66 -2.42
N THR A 120 -0.77 9.63 -2.16
CA THR A 120 -1.02 11.02 -2.48
C THR A 120 0.22 11.71 -3.02
N PHE A 121 0.02 12.76 -3.83
CA PHE A 121 1.13 13.58 -4.34
C PHE A 121 2.07 14.07 -3.24
N THR A 122 1.50 14.54 -2.13
CA THR A 122 2.28 15.08 -1.00
C THR A 122 3.12 14.00 -0.32
N ARG A 123 2.52 12.83 -0.03
CA ARG A 123 3.22 11.71 0.61
C ARG A 123 4.35 11.18 -0.24
N ASN A 124 4.12 11.04 -1.53
CA ASN A 124 5.12 10.59 -2.49
C ASN A 124 6.31 11.57 -2.59
N ASN A 125 6.04 12.88 -2.70
CA ASN A 125 7.08 13.85 -3.03
C ASN A 125 7.76 14.51 -1.84
N GLN A 126 7.11 14.59 -0.67
CA GLN A 126 7.66 15.28 0.50
C GLN A 126 8.27 14.35 1.54
N LEU A 127 7.81 13.10 1.63
CA LEU A 127 8.22 12.20 2.69
C LEU A 127 9.36 11.27 2.30
N GLY A 128 9.82 11.29 1.02
CA GLY A 128 10.87 10.37 0.54
C GLY A 128 10.45 8.90 0.64
N LEU A 129 9.17 8.64 0.52
CA LEU A 129 8.58 7.30 0.53
C LEU A 129 8.27 6.86 -0.88
N GLU A 130 8.25 5.55 -1.08
CA GLU A 130 7.80 4.93 -2.31
C GLU A 130 6.37 4.41 -2.14
N GLU A 131 5.48 4.89 -2.97
CA GLU A 131 4.11 4.41 -3.11
C GLU A 131 4.11 3.28 -4.14
N ILE A 132 4.00 2.03 -3.68
CA ILE A 132 4.33 0.86 -4.47
C ILE A 132 3.20 0.42 -5.40
N ALA A 133 2.02 0.21 -4.82
CA ALA A 133 0.86 -0.29 -5.54
C ALA A 133 -0.43 -0.02 -4.76
N VAL A 134 -1.55 0.10 -5.46
CA VAL A 134 -2.88 0.25 -4.85
C VAL A 134 -3.49 -1.12 -4.61
N ASN A 135 -3.62 -1.52 -3.35
CA ASN A 135 -4.26 -2.77 -2.98
C ASN A 135 -5.76 -2.64 -2.65
N PHE A 136 -6.26 -1.40 -2.45
CA PHE A 136 -7.68 -1.15 -2.21
C PHE A 136 -8.09 0.25 -2.69
N TYR A 137 -9.16 0.32 -3.46
CA TYR A 137 -9.76 1.56 -3.95
C TYR A 137 -11.00 1.90 -3.12
N ALA A 138 -11.01 3.08 -2.54
CA ALA A 138 -12.13 3.63 -1.77
C ALA A 138 -12.31 5.13 -2.02
N GLY A 139 -13.19 5.72 -1.25
CA GLY A 139 -13.38 7.17 -1.11
C GLY A 139 -13.81 7.46 0.32
N GLU A 140 -13.60 8.68 0.78
CA GLU A 140 -14.06 9.12 2.09
C GLU A 140 -15.57 9.25 2.12
N GLY A 141 -16.19 8.60 3.12
CA GLY A 141 -17.61 8.62 3.39
C GLY A 141 -17.92 9.00 4.84
N PHE A 142 -19.18 8.86 5.24
CA PHE A 142 -19.65 9.21 6.57
C PHE A 142 -20.56 8.13 7.15
N LEU A 143 -20.26 7.71 8.37
CA LEU A 143 -21.10 6.85 9.18
C LEU A 143 -21.87 7.72 10.17
N VAL A 144 -23.19 7.69 10.14
CA VAL A 144 -24.04 8.52 10.99
C VAL A 144 -25.15 7.70 11.64
N ASN A 145 -25.68 8.19 12.78
CA ASN A 145 -26.86 7.58 13.38
C ASN A 145 -28.11 7.92 12.54
N LYS A 146 -28.94 6.93 12.25
CA LYS A 146 -30.19 7.10 11.49
C LYS A 146 -31.14 8.14 12.12
N LYS A 147 -31.06 8.33 13.45
CA LYS A 147 -31.86 9.35 14.17
C LYS A 147 -31.51 10.78 13.79
N LEU A 148 -30.32 11.01 13.18
CA LEU A 148 -29.94 12.32 12.66
C LEU A 148 -30.85 12.78 11.50
N GLY A 149 -31.54 11.83 10.84
CA GLY A 149 -32.49 12.13 9.77
C GLY A 149 -31.85 12.61 8.47
N VAL A 150 -30.52 12.50 8.32
CA VAL A 150 -29.81 12.84 7.07
C VAL A 150 -29.76 11.62 6.14
N SER A 151 -29.83 11.87 4.85
CA SER A 151 -29.79 10.82 3.82
C SER A 151 -28.63 10.94 2.85
N LYS A 152 -27.98 12.09 2.78
CA LYS A 152 -26.86 12.38 1.88
C LYS A 152 -25.83 13.28 2.56
N ILE A 153 -24.60 13.28 2.07
CA ILE A 153 -23.48 14.02 2.65
C ILE A 153 -23.75 15.54 2.72
N ALA A 154 -24.45 16.10 1.75
CA ALA A 154 -24.81 17.52 1.73
C ALA A 154 -25.70 17.94 2.92
N ASP A 155 -26.42 17.01 3.54
CA ASP A 155 -27.29 17.28 4.68
C ASP A 155 -26.50 17.41 6.01
N LEU A 156 -25.18 17.17 6.02
CA LEU A 156 -24.32 17.28 7.21
C LEU A 156 -23.96 18.72 7.58
N ASN A 157 -24.61 19.71 7.01
CA ASN A 157 -24.35 21.11 7.37
C ASN A 157 -24.66 21.40 8.85
N GLY A 158 -23.68 21.87 9.59
CA GLY A 158 -23.76 22.11 11.04
C GLY A 158 -23.40 20.91 11.91
N ALA A 159 -23.19 19.72 11.33
CA ALA A 159 -22.81 18.53 12.07
C ALA A 159 -21.35 18.60 12.58
N THR A 160 -21.09 17.89 13.69
CA THR A 160 -19.75 17.64 14.22
C THR A 160 -19.35 16.18 13.89
N ILE A 161 -18.25 15.99 13.21
CA ILE A 161 -17.76 14.68 12.74
C ILE A 161 -16.50 14.29 13.51
N CYS A 162 -16.47 13.07 14.04
CA CYS A 162 -15.29 12.46 14.61
C CYS A 162 -14.33 12.05 13.49
N VAL A 163 -13.04 12.39 13.60
CA VAL A 163 -12.02 12.21 12.58
C VAL A 163 -10.72 11.70 13.20
N VAL A 164 -10.01 10.81 12.52
CA VAL A 164 -8.68 10.36 12.93
C VAL A 164 -7.62 11.35 12.43
N THR A 165 -6.81 11.89 13.35
CA THR A 165 -5.76 12.87 13.01
C THR A 165 -4.63 12.25 12.20
N GLY A 166 -4.03 13.04 11.31
CA GLY A 166 -2.92 12.60 10.45
C GLY A 166 -3.34 11.75 9.24
N ALA A 167 -4.65 11.59 9.02
CA ALA A 167 -5.22 11.02 7.79
C ALA A 167 -5.42 12.11 6.71
N THR A 168 -5.92 11.74 5.54
CA THR A 168 -6.35 12.67 4.47
C THR A 168 -7.65 13.38 4.81
N LEU A 169 -8.43 12.78 5.70
CA LEU A 169 -9.83 13.05 5.98
C LEU A 169 -10.12 14.49 6.42
N GLU A 170 -9.28 15.07 7.28
CA GLU A 170 -9.47 16.46 7.74
C GLU A 170 -9.43 17.47 6.58
N LEU A 171 -8.46 17.30 5.66
CA LEU A 171 -8.32 18.17 4.50
C LEU A 171 -9.47 17.98 3.52
N ASN A 172 -9.90 16.72 3.31
CA ASN A 172 -11.01 16.41 2.42
C ASN A 172 -12.32 17.02 2.93
N ILE A 173 -12.62 16.93 4.25
CA ILE A 173 -13.79 17.60 4.84
C ILE A 173 -13.71 19.10 4.65
N ALA A 174 -12.56 19.71 4.92
CA ALA A 174 -12.38 21.16 4.80
C ALA A 174 -12.57 21.63 3.35
N ASP A 175 -12.07 20.88 2.38
CA ASP A 175 -12.23 21.17 0.95
C ASP A 175 -13.66 20.96 0.48
N PHE A 176 -14.30 19.86 0.93
CA PHE A 176 -15.72 19.62 0.66
C PHE A 176 -16.60 20.74 1.23
N ALA A 177 -16.42 21.10 2.48
CA ALA A 177 -17.18 22.14 3.14
C ALA A 177 -17.05 23.49 2.43
N ARG A 178 -15.82 23.85 2.04
CA ARG A 178 -15.54 25.09 1.30
C ARG A 178 -16.20 25.12 -0.08
N SER A 179 -16.10 24.00 -0.82
CA SER A 179 -16.63 23.92 -2.19
C SER A 179 -18.15 23.87 -2.25
N HIS A 180 -18.81 23.39 -1.19
CA HIS A 180 -20.27 23.28 -1.12
C HIS A 180 -20.94 24.35 -0.22
N GLY A 181 -20.16 25.27 0.36
CA GLY A 181 -20.69 26.31 1.25
C GLY A 181 -21.32 25.77 2.53
N THR A 182 -20.89 24.58 2.98
CA THR A 182 -21.35 23.93 4.21
C THR A 182 -20.40 24.17 5.37
N LYS A 183 -20.90 23.98 6.60
CA LYS A 183 -20.09 24.03 7.83
C LYS A 183 -20.12 22.67 8.48
N ILE A 184 -18.99 21.98 8.53
CA ILE A 184 -18.82 20.70 9.21
C ILE A 184 -17.73 20.90 10.27
N GLY A 185 -18.08 20.71 11.56
CA GLY A 185 -17.13 20.69 12.65
C GLY A 185 -16.39 19.34 12.73
N THR A 186 -15.17 19.34 13.22
CA THR A 186 -14.38 18.11 13.40
C THR A 186 -13.96 17.97 14.87
N LEU A 187 -14.01 16.73 15.39
CA LEU A 187 -13.43 16.36 16.68
C LEU A 187 -12.40 15.27 16.43
N LEU A 188 -11.13 15.54 16.82
CA LEU A 188 -9.97 14.73 16.44
C LEU A 188 -9.66 13.65 17.46
N PHE A 189 -9.26 12.49 16.98
CA PHE A 189 -8.86 11.32 17.74
C PHE A 189 -7.58 10.69 17.17
N ASP A 190 -6.82 10.01 18.01
CA ASP A 190 -5.59 9.33 17.55
C ASP A 190 -5.87 7.97 16.90
N LYS A 191 -6.97 7.32 17.27
CA LYS A 191 -7.34 5.97 16.80
C LYS A 191 -8.78 5.88 16.36
N PRO A 192 -9.08 4.98 15.40
CA PRO A 192 -10.43 4.75 14.91
C PRO A 192 -11.43 4.29 15.99
N ASP A 193 -11.01 3.38 16.88
CA ASP A 193 -11.86 2.87 17.96
C ASP A 193 -12.27 3.96 18.96
N GLU A 194 -11.36 4.88 19.29
CA GLU A 194 -11.63 6.03 20.15
C GLU A 194 -12.65 6.99 19.50
N ALA A 195 -12.50 7.26 18.19
CA ALA A 195 -13.42 8.08 17.43
C ALA A 195 -14.82 7.48 17.38
N VAL A 196 -14.91 6.17 17.11
CA VAL A 196 -16.18 5.45 17.04
C VAL A 196 -16.86 5.38 18.41
N GLN A 197 -16.14 5.11 19.49
CA GLN A 197 -16.67 5.15 20.84
C GLN A 197 -17.21 6.54 21.22
N ALA A 198 -16.50 7.61 20.83
CA ALA A 198 -16.96 8.97 21.05
C ALA A 198 -18.24 9.29 20.27
N MET A 199 -18.36 8.79 19.03
CA MET A 199 -19.56 8.90 18.22
C MET A 199 -20.75 8.12 18.89
N GLU A 200 -20.54 6.88 19.33
CA GLU A 200 -21.58 6.12 20.05
C GLU A 200 -22.03 6.81 21.35
N ALA A 201 -21.10 7.51 22.01
CA ALA A 201 -21.41 8.31 23.21
C ALA A 201 -22.09 9.66 22.91
N GLY A 202 -22.35 9.99 21.65
CA GLY A 202 -23.01 11.23 21.21
C GLY A 202 -22.14 12.47 21.28
N ARG A 203 -20.80 12.33 21.31
CA ARG A 203 -19.86 13.46 21.26
C ARG A 203 -19.71 14.02 19.85
N CYS A 204 -20.01 13.20 18.83
CA CYS A 204 -20.05 13.57 17.42
C CYS A 204 -21.36 13.07 16.82
N ASP A 205 -21.83 13.74 15.78
CA ASP A 205 -23.01 13.36 15.00
C ASP A 205 -22.73 12.20 14.04
N GLY A 206 -21.45 12.01 13.69
CA GLY A 206 -20.98 10.95 12.81
C GLY A 206 -19.48 10.72 12.91
N TYR A 207 -19.01 9.71 12.20
CA TYR A 207 -17.60 9.37 12.01
C TYR A 207 -17.29 9.32 10.51
N THR A 208 -16.13 9.80 10.11
CA THR A 208 -15.66 9.74 8.72
C THR A 208 -14.44 8.86 8.61
N ASP A 209 -14.40 8.08 7.53
CA ASP A 209 -13.25 7.30 7.11
C ASP A 209 -13.43 6.90 5.62
N ASP A 210 -12.52 6.12 5.06
CA ASP A 210 -12.79 5.44 3.81
C ASP A 210 -13.97 4.46 3.94
N THR A 211 -14.65 4.22 2.83
CA THR A 211 -15.88 3.39 2.83
C THR A 211 -15.67 1.96 3.30
N GLY A 212 -14.46 1.40 3.13
CA GLY A 212 -14.10 0.10 3.68
C GLY A 212 -14.01 0.16 5.20
N SER A 213 -13.18 1.07 5.74
CA SER A 213 -13.05 1.28 7.19
C SER A 213 -14.39 1.55 7.85
N LEU A 214 -15.25 2.39 7.25
CA LEU A 214 -16.60 2.65 7.78
C LEU A 214 -17.45 1.38 7.90
N ALA A 215 -17.41 0.51 6.91
CA ALA A 215 -18.13 -0.76 6.96
C ALA A 215 -17.57 -1.70 8.03
N GLY A 216 -16.24 -1.78 8.14
CA GLY A 216 -15.54 -2.54 9.18
C GLY A 216 -15.89 -2.02 10.57
N MET A 217 -15.77 -0.73 10.82
CA MET A 217 -16.06 -0.11 12.12
C MET A 217 -17.53 -0.21 12.47
N ARG A 218 -18.44 -0.03 11.50
CA ARG A 218 -19.89 -0.23 11.74
C ARG A 218 -20.19 -1.62 12.28
N SER A 219 -19.48 -2.65 11.83
CA SER A 219 -19.70 -4.03 12.31
C SER A 219 -19.35 -4.23 13.79
N THR A 220 -18.57 -3.33 14.39
CA THR A 220 -18.15 -3.39 15.80
C THR A 220 -19.09 -2.65 16.75
N LEU A 221 -20.03 -1.86 16.23
CA LEU A 221 -20.96 -1.06 17.03
C LEU A 221 -21.92 -1.95 17.83
N LYS A 222 -22.39 -1.46 18.99
CA LYS A 222 -23.35 -2.19 19.83
C LYS A 222 -24.65 -2.51 19.11
N ASN A 223 -25.14 -1.56 18.28
CA ASN A 223 -26.35 -1.71 17.48
C ASN A 223 -26.04 -1.25 16.05
N PRO A 224 -25.39 -2.07 15.20
CA PRO A 224 -24.98 -1.67 13.85
C PRO A 224 -26.15 -1.18 12.97
N ASP A 225 -27.37 -1.66 13.25
CA ASP A 225 -28.56 -1.31 12.47
C ASP A 225 -29.08 0.11 12.76
N ASP A 226 -28.68 0.73 13.85
CA ASP A 226 -28.99 2.15 14.14
C ASP A 226 -28.16 3.11 13.29
N TRP A 227 -27.14 2.63 12.63
CA TRP A 227 -26.16 3.42 11.90
C TRP A 227 -26.19 3.14 10.40
N VAL A 228 -25.89 4.15 9.62
CA VAL A 228 -25.84 4.07 8.16
C VAL A 228 -24.59 4.76 7.63
N VAL A 229 -23.93 4.11 6.67
CA VAL A 229 -22.94 4.77 5.81
C VAL A 229 -23.72 5.52 4.74
N LEU A 230 -23.56 6.85 4.68
CA LEU A 230 -24.25 7.68 3.69
C LEU A 230 -23.79 7.32 2.29
N GLU A 231 -24.68 7.48 1.32
CA GLU A 231 -24.36 7.26 -0.08
C GLU A 231 -23.43 8.35 -0.62
N GLY A 232 -22.47 7.93 -1.45
CA GLY A 232 -21.47 8.79 -2.08
C GLY A 232 -20.18 8.91 -1.27
N VAL A 233 -19.22 9.62 -1.86
CA VAL A 233 -17.90 9.89 -1.29
C VAL A 233 -17.48 11.31 -1.63
N ILE A 234 -16.64 11.92 -0.79
CA ILE A 234 -16.13 13.29 -1.00
C ILE A 234 -14.70 13.32 -1.57
N SER A 235 -14.02 12.17 -1.62
CA SER A 235 -12.64 12.07 -2.12
C SER A 235 -12.39 10.77 -2.87
N LYS A 236 -11.19 10.63 -3.40
CA LYS A 236 -10.59 9.38 -3.89
C LYS A 236 -9.53 8.93 -2.89
N GLU A 237 -9.67 7.70 -2.39
CA GLU A 237 -8.73 7.10 -1.44
C GLU A 237 -8.13 5.81 -2.05
N PRO A 238 -7.15 5.93 -2.99
CA PRO A 238 -6.39 4.78 -3.45
C PRO A 238 -5.40 4.38 -2.36
N MET A 239 -5.68 3.32 -1.63
CA MET A 239 -4.85 2.84 -0.54
C MET A 239 -3.87 1.78 -0.99
N GLY A 240 -2.70 1.73 -0.37
CA GLY A 240 -1.69 0.81 -0.86
C GLY A 240 -0.48 0.61 0.03
N LEU A 241 0.50 -0.06 -0.58
CA LEU A 241 1.76 -0.41 0.04
C LEU A 241 2.74 0.75 -0.03
N HIS A 242 3.41 1.03 1.08
CA HIS A 242 4.47 2.04 1.15
C HIS A 242 5.78 1.41 1.62
N ALA A 243 6.88 1.84 1.03
CA ALA A 243 8.23 1.49 1.44
C ALA A 243 9.11 2.74 1.59
N ARG A 244 10.28 2.58 2.20
CA ARG A 244 11.29 3.64 2.21
C ARG A 244 11.88 3.81 0.82
N GLY A 245 12.24 5.03 0.47
CA GLY A 245 13.10 5.30 -0.67
C GLY A 245 14.49 4.70 -0.51
N GLY A 246 15.22 4.57 -1.63
CA GLY A 246 16.61 4.13 -1.65
C GLY A 246 16.84 2.61 -1.76
N ASP A 247 15.79 1.78 -1.75
CA ASP A 247 15.90 0.33 -2.03
C ASP A 247 14.97 -0.08 -3.20
N PRO A 248 15.35 0.21 -4.44
CA PRO A 248 14.53 -0.11 -5.61
C PRO A 248 14.35 -1.61 -5.83
N ALA A 249 15.24 -2.47 -5.30
CA ALA A 249 15.08 -3.91 -5.35
C ALA A 249 13.90 -4.37 -4.47
N TRP A 250 13.83 -3.86 -3.24
CA TRP A 250 12.73 -4.10 -2.34
C TRP A 250 11.38 -3.62 -2.92
N ASN A 251 11.36 -2.40 -3.46
CA ASN A 251 10.16 -1.83 -4.06
C ASN A 251 9.62 -2.68 -5.21
N ARG A 252 10.50 -3.24 -6.06
CA ARG A 252 10.11 -4.15 -7.13
C ARG A 252 9.56 -5.47 -6.62
N ILE A 253 10.12 -6.03 -5.55
CA ILE A 253 9.57 -7.26 -4.96
C ILE A 253 8.15 -7.02 -4.45
N LEU A 254 7.91 -5.94 -3.70
CA LEU A 254 6.57 -5.59 -3.22
C LEU A 254 5.58 -5.39 -4.38
N PHE A 255 6.00 -4.64 -5.41
CA PHE A 255 5.20 -4.38 -6.59
C PHE A 255 4.83 -5.69 -7.32
N TRP A 256 5.80 -6.60 -7.52
CA TRP A 256 5.53 -7.83 -8.21
C TRP A 256 4.77 -8.86 -7.38
N VAL A 257 4.87 -8.85 -6.05
CA VAL A 257 3.98 -9.65 -5.19
C VAL A 257 2.53 -9.21 -5.38
N HIS A 258 2.25 -7.90 -5.38
CA HIS A 258 0.91 -7.40 -5.67
C HIS A 258 0.42 -7.85 -7.05
N ASN A 259 1.23 -7.66 -8.11
CA ASN A 259 0.88 -8.07 -9.46
C ASN A 259 0.68 -9.59 -9.58
N ALA A 260 1.44 -10.40 -8.83
CA ALA A 260 1.26 -11.85 -8.82
C ALA A 260 -0.08 -12.28 -8.24
N LEU A 261 -0.54 -11.62 -7.16
CA LEU A 261 -1.85 -11.91 -6.55
C LEU A 261 -3.01 -11.53 -7.50
N LEU A 262 -2.89 -10.41 -8.24
CA LEU A 262 -3.87 -10.01 -9.24
C LEU A 262 -3.87 -10.94 -10.46
N THR A 263 -2.68 -11.25 -10.99
CA THR A 263 -2.53 -12.17 -12.13
C THR A 263 -3.08 -13.56 -11.78
N ALA A 264 -2.85 -14.02 -10.55
CA ALA A 264 -3.42 -15.30 -10.09
C ALA A 264 -4.95 -15.28 -10.12
N GLU A 265 -5.60 -14.18 -9.71
CA GLU A 265 -7.06 -14.06 -9.85
C GLU A 265 -7.49 -14.05 -11.31
N GLU A 266 -6.79 -13.29 -12.16
CA GLU A 266 -7.11 -13.14 -13.58
C GLU A 266 -7.09 -14.47 -14.34
N PHE A 267 -6.13 -15.34 -14.00
CA PHE A 267 -5.95 -16.65 -14.61
C PHE A 267 -6.58 -17.81 -13.81
N GLY A 268 -7.36 -17.52 -12.78
CA GLY A 268 -8.04 -18.53 -11.98
C GLY A 268 -7.10 -19.42 -11.15
N VAL A 269 -5.89 -18.94 -10.87
CA VAL A 269 -4.96 -19.61 -9.95
C VAL A 269 -5.38 -19.27 -8.53
N THR A 270 -5.66 -20.30 -7.72
CA THR A 270 -6.14 -20.16 -6.35
C THR A 270 -5.18 -20.83 -5.38
N LYS A 271 -5.34 -20.55 -4.10
CA LYS A 271 -4.61 -21.27 -3.03
C LYS A 271 -4.75 -22.79 -3.15
N ALA A 272 -5.91 -23.26 -3.55
CA ALA A 272 -6.22 -24.70 -3.62
C ALA A 272 -5.61 -25.39 -4.84
N ASN A 273 -5.51 -24.70 -5.99
CA ASN A 273 -5.11 -25.33 -7.25
C ASN A 273 -3.67 -24.97 -7.72
N ALA A 274 -2.98 -24.08 -7.04
CA ALA A 274 -1.69 -23.54 -7.49
C ALA A 274 -0.62 -24.63 -7.72
N ASP A 275 -0.47 -25.59 -6.79
CA ASP A 275 0.50 -26.70 -6.95
C ASP A 275 0.15 -27.58 -8.15
N GLN A 276 -1.12 -27.90 -8.33
CA GLN A 276 -1.59 -28.69 -9.46
C GLN A 276 -1.32 -27.96 -10.76
N LEU A 277 -1.69 -26.68 -10.85
CA LEU A 277 -1.50 -25.86 -12.06
C LEU A 277 -0.01 -25.67 -12.39
N LYS A 278 0.85 -25.53 -11.40
CA LYS A 278 2.30 -25.53 -11.63
C LYS A 278 2.78 -26.79 -12.33
N ALA A 279 2.27 -27.96 -11.89
CA ALA A 279 2.69 -29.24 -12.42
C ALA A 279 2.07 -29.58 -13.78
N THR A 280 0.83 -29.17 -14.05
CA THR A 280 0.04 -29.69 -15.17
C THR A 280 -0.38 -28.66 -16.23
N SER A 281 -0.31 -27.35 -15.92
CA SER A 281 -0.76 -26.31 -16.83
C SER A 281 0.12 -26.26 -18.09
N THR A 282 -0.52 -26.13 -19.25
CA THR A 282 0.13 -25.83 -20.54
C THR A 282 0.05 -24.35 -20.90
N ASP A 283 -0.71 -23.54 -20.10
CA ASP A 283 -0.81 -22.11 -20.32
C ASP A 283 0.51 -21.43 -19.95
N PRO A 284 1.17 -20.73 -20.89
CA PRO A 284 2.47 -20.12 -20.64
C PRO A 284 2.42 -18.99 -19.60
N PHE A 285 1.28 -18.31 -19.41
CA PHE A 285 1.12 -17.27 -18.39
C PHE A 285 1.09 -17.88 -16.98
N ILE A 286 0.32 -18.96 -16.79
CA ILE A 286 0.27 -19.71 -15.53
C ILE A 286 1.64 -20.32 -15.22
N ARG A 287 2.31 -20.90 -16.21
CA ARG A 287 3.64 -21.52 -16.04
C ARG A 287 4.68 -20.50 -15.58
N ARG A 288 4.69 -19.30 -16.17
CA ARG A 288 5.59 -18.21 -15.77
C ARG A 288 5.26 -17.70 -14.38
N LEU A 289 3.99 -17.45 -14.08
CA LEU A 289 3.54 -16.99 -12.76
C LEU A 289 3.97 -17.96 -11.66
N LEU A 290 3.81 -19.27 -11.89
CA LEU A 290 4.08 -20.29 -10.87
C LEU A 290 5.53 -20.81 -10.89
N GLY A 291 6.42 -20.19 -11.67
CA GLY A 291 7.84 -20.54 -11.72
C GLY A 291 8.17 -21.86 -12.41
N ALA A 292 7.24 -22.41 -13.19
CA ALA A 292 7.50 -23.60 -14.01
C ALA A 292 8.24 -23.26 -15.31
N GLU A 293 8.35 -21.98 -15.67
CA GLU A 293 9.00 -21.50 -16.89
C GLU A 293 9.50 -20.05 -16.70
N GLY A 294 10.60 -19.68 -17.36
CA GLY A 294 11.04 -18.29 -17.56
C GLY A 294 12.09 -17.74 -16.57
N GLY A 295 12.30 -18.35 -15.41
CA GLY A 295 13.34 -17.91 -14.46
C GLY A 295 13.13 -16.48 -13.91
N PHE A 296 11.90 -16.05 -13.75
CA PHE A 296 11.55 -14.66 -13.33
C PHE A 296 11.94 -14.32 -11.90
N GLY A 297 12.06 -15.33 -11.03
CA GLY A 297 12.53 -15.12 -9.66
C GLY A 297 13.93 -14.52 -9.60
N LYS A 298 14.84 -14.96 -10.48
CA LYS A 298 16.20 -14.42 -10.54
C LYS A 298 16.27 -12.93 -10.86
N LEU A 299 15.30 -12.40 -11.61
CA LEU A 299 15.20 -10.97 -11.93
C LEU A 299 14.84 -10.12 -10.70
N LEU A 300 14.33 -10.76 -9.63
CA LEU A 300 14.01 -10.14 -8.35
C LEU A 300 14.98 -10.55 -7.23
N GLY A 301 16.03 -11.35 -7.57
CA GLY A 301 16.93 -11.93 -6.56
C GLY A 301 16.26 -12.97 -5.67
N LEU A 302 15.18 -13.60 -6.15
CA LEU A 302 14.41 -14.65 -5.50
C LEU A 302 14.55 -15.98 -6.28
N ASP A 303 14.06 -17.08 -5.71
CA ASP A 303 13.85 -18.31 -6.47
C ASP A 303 12.54 -18.23 -7.30
N ASP A 304 12.37 -19.14 -8.25
CA ASP A 304 11.25 -19.08 -9.19
C ASP A 304 9.89 -19.40 -8.54
N ASP A 305 9.87 -19.97 -7.34
CA ASP A 305 8.65 -20.33 -6.59
C ASP A 305 8.08 -19.19 -5.74
N TRP A 306 8.66 -17.99 -5.80
CA TRP A 306 8.26 -16.86 -4.96
C TRP A 306 6.76 -16.52 -5.07
N ALA A 307 6.21 -16.47 -6.30
CA ALA A 307 4.80 -16.15 -6.52
C ALA A 307 3.88 -17.31 -6.10
N LEU A 308 4.29 -18.56 -6.38
CA LEU A 308 3.58 -19.75 -5.89
C LEU A 308 3.43 -19.70 -4.36
N ARG A 309 4.51 -19.43 -3.64
CA ARG A 309 4.47 -19.35 -2.17
C ARG A 309 3.56 -18.24 -1.68
N ALA A 310 3.62 -17.05 -2.30
CA ALA A 310 2.75 -15.94 -1.96
C ALA A 310 1.26 -16.32 -2.10
N ILE A 311 0.89 -16.92 -3.23
CA ILE A 311 -0.49 -17.36 -3.51
C ILE A 311 -0.94 -18.45 -2.54
N LYS A 312 -0.08 -19.40 -2.22
CA LYS A 312 -0.42 -20.51 -1.31
C LYS A 312 -0.73 -20.07 0.12
N VAL A 313 -0.19 -18.97 0.57
CA VAL A 313 -0.41 -18.49 1.95
C VAL A 313 -1.77 -17.83 2.11
N GLY A 314 -2.11 -16.87 1.26
CA GLY A 314 -3.33 -16.08 1.40
C GLY A 314 -4.39 -16.36 0.32
N GLY A 315 -4.02 -16.99 -0.78
CA GLY A 315 -4.81 -17.05 -1.99
C GLY A 315 -4.44 -15.93 -2.98
N ASN A 316 -5.17 -15.85 -4.08
CA ASN A 316 -5.09 -14.72 -5.00
C ASN A 316 -5.81 -13.48 -4.41
N TYR A 317 -5.75 -12.33 -5.09
CA TYR A 317 -6.37 -11.10 -4.60
C TYR A 317 -7.88 -11.24 -4.39
N GLY A 318 -8.59 -11.95 -5.27
CA GLY A 318 -10.02 -12.21 -5.13
C GLY A 318 -10.35 -13.05 -3.90
N GLU A 319 -9.57 -14.10 -3.62
CA GLU A 319 -9.76 -14.93 -2.43
C GLU A 319 -9.51 -14.14 -1.14
N ILE A 320 -8.48 -13.24 -1.14
CA ILE A 320 -8.19 -12.34 -0.02
C ILE A 320 -9.34 -11.35 0.18
N TYR A 321 -9.82 -10.72 -0.90
CA TYR A 321 -10.94 -9.79 -0.83
C TYR A 321 -12.20 -10.48 -0.28
N ASP A 322 -12.56 -11.64 -0.84
CA ASP A 322 -13.76 -12.39 -0.46
C ASP A 322 -13.74 -12.84 1.00
N GLN A 323 -12.54 -13.08 1.53
CA GLN A 323 -12.38 -13.49 2.94
C GLN A 323 -12.78 -12.39 3.91
N TYR A 324 -12.50 -11.12 3.61
CA TYR A 324 -12.66 -10.02 4.57
C TYR A 324 -13.77 -9.05 4.18
N TRP A 325 -13.89 -8.74 2.90
CA TRP A 325 -14.84 -7.76 2.38
C TRP A 325 -16.03 -8.39 1.66
N GLY A 326 -15.80 -9.51 0.99
CA GLY A 326 -16.79 -10.20 0.20
C GLY A 326 -17.71 -11.12 1.05
N PRO A 327 -18.28 -12.17 0.41
CA PRO A 327 -19.32 -13.01 1.04
C PRO A 327 -18.91 -13.74 2.32
N LYS A 328 -17.61 -13.92 2.55
CA LYS A 328 -17.08 -14.58 3.76
C LYS A 328 -16.81 -13.61 4.91
N GLY A 329 -16.82 -12.32 4.64
CA GLY A 329 -16.55 -11.25 5.59
C GLY A 329 -17.71 -10.28 5.71
N LEU A 330 -17.48 -9.01 5.36
CA LEU A 330 -18.45 -7.92 5.52
C LEU A 330 -19.55 -7.89 4.45
N ASN A 331 -19.53 -8.82 3.48
CA ASN A 331 -20.50 -8.95 2.38
C ASN A 331 -20.65 -7.68 1.54
N LEU A 332 -19.54 -7.00 1.24
CA LEU A 332 -19.51 -5.82 0.38
C LEU A 332 -19.22 -6.20 -1.08
N PRO A 333 -19.82 -5.48 -2.04
CA PRO A 333 -19.49 -5.67 -3.46
C PRO A 333 -18.05 -5.22 -3.75
N ARG A 334 -17.41 -5.89 -4.71
CA ARG A 334 -16.04 -5.55 -5.15
C ARG A 334 -15.92 -4.12 -5.69
N GLY A 335 -16.90 -3.65 -6.45
CA GLY A 335 -16.88 -2.32 -7.04
C GLY A 335 -15.57 -2.04 -7.79
N LEU A 336 -14.91 -0.92 -7.48
CA LEU A 336 -13.61 -0.53 -8.06
C LEU A 336 -12.48 -1.55 -7.75
N ASN A 337 -12.63 -2.37 -6.72
CA ASN A 337 -11.68 -3.41 -6.36
C ASN A 337 -11.81 -4.70 -7.19
N SER A 338 -12.73 -4.74 -8.16
CA SER A 338 -12.80 -5.81 -9.16
C SER A 338 -11.63 -5.71 -10.14
N LEU A 339 -11.30 -6.85 -10.77
CA LEU A 339 -10.38 -6.85 -11.91
C LEU A 339 -10.91 -5.96 -13.04
N TRP A 340 -10.01 -5.41 -13.84
CA TRP A 340 -10.34 -4.60 -15.03
C TRP A 340 -11.27 -5.34 -16.01
N THR A 341 -11.14 -6.66 -16.14
CA THR A 341 -12.02 -7.53 -16.95
C THR A 341 -13.46 -7.59 -16.43
N LYS A 342 -13.69 -7.15 -15.19
CA LYS A 342 -14.99 -7.10 -14.52
C LYS A 342 -15.44 -5.66 -14.21
N GLY A 343 -14.82 -4.67 -14.87
CA GLY A 343 -15.16 -3.25 -14.73
C GLY A 343 -14.55 -2.54 -13.52
N GLY A 344 -13.59 -3.15 -12.82
CA GLY A 344 -12.85 -2.53 -11.73
C GLY A 344 -11.53 -1.89 -12.18
N LEU A 345 -10.73 -1.46 -11.22
CA LEU A 345 -9.45 -0.79 -11.41
C LEU A 345 -8.23 -1.68 -11.13
N GLN A 346 -8.43 -2.91 -10.65
CA GLN A 346 -7.33 -3.84 -10.41
C GLN A 346 -6.83 -4.40 -11.76
N TYR A 347 -5.59 -4.00 -12.11
CA TYR A 347 -4.97 -4.28 -13.41
C TYR A 347 -3.54 -4.75 -13.20
N ALA A 348 -3.28 -6.04 -13.41
CA ALA A 348 -1.96 -6.62 -13.29
C ALA A 348 -1.09 -6.33 -14.52
N LEU A 349 0.22 -6.14 -14.30
CA LEU A 349 1.18 -6.09 -15.38
C LEU A 349 1.55 -7.52 -15.84
N PRO A 350 1.78 -7.73 -17.16
CA PRO A 350 2.05 -9.05 -17.68
C PRO A 350 3.44 -9.58 -17.30
N PHE A 351 3.51 -10.85 -16.92
CA PHE A 351 4.75 -11.61 -16.73
C PHE A 351 5.35 -12.02 -18.08
N ARG A 352 6.25 -11.17 -18.63
CA ARG A 352 6.92 -11.39 -19.92
C ARG A 352 8.41 -11.04 -19.85
#